data_6e5c192a0d5893f2ee5fd02edcbeaa16
#
_entry.id   6e5c192a0d5893f2ee5fd02edcbeaa16
#
_cell.length_a   1.000
_cell.length_b   1.000
_cell.length_c   1.000
_cell.angle_alpha   90.00
_cell.angle_beta   90.00
_cell.angle_gamma   90.00
#
_symmetry.space_group_name_H-M   'P 1'
#
loop_
_entity.id
_entity.type
_entity.pdbx_description
1 polymer ?
#
loop_
_entity_poly.entity_id
_entity_poly.type
_entity_poly.pdbx_seq_one_letter_code
_entity_poly.pdbx_strand_id
1 'polypeptide(L)'
;MKKKLFFIILLFLLVNTSSPTFSITFTSIDNLSKEKNNKTIDDNIQQKKKENPSNQIIEEINTVAKEKESVNNPLNKLVLVNKEQGLPSEFIPEDLVVPNIPFAFAGDHPKKKIRIVAAKALEKLFAKAKEDNIELVGVSGYRSFNRQKEIFDYNARLKGVEAANQYSAKPGHSEHQTGLAMDVSSSAVNYDLVEEFGETEEGRWLSKMAPEYGFIIRYPKGKENITGYQYEPWHLRYVGVEHAKKIAYNDSTLEDYLYS
;
A
#
# COMPACT_ATOMS: atom_id res chain seq x y z
N MET A 1 2.14 42.64 42.07
CA MET A 1 3.30 42.02 42.75
C MET A 1 2.81 40.89 43.64
N LYS A 2 3.03 39.63 43.29
CA LYS A 2 3.15 38.45 44.19
C LYS A 2 3.50 37.26 43.28
N LYS A 3 4.79 36.89 43.30
CA LYS A 3 5.35 35.68 42.67
C LYS A 3 4.90 34.49 43.51
N LYS A 4 4.31 33.46 42.86
CA LYS A 4 4.12 32.12 43.45
C LYS A 4 5.15 31.18 42.84
N LEU A 5 6.05 30.76 43.68
CA LEU A 5 7.08 29.76 43.48
C LEU A 5 6.43 28.38 43.60
N PHE A 6 6.45 27.54 42.55
CA PHE A 6 6.04 26.16 42.64
C PHE A 6 7.27 25.26 42.74
N PHE A 7 7.36 24.59 43.88
CA PHE A 7 8.35 23.55 44.16
C PHE A 7 7.96 22.26 43.39
N ILE A 8 8.88 21.75 42.58
CA ILE A 8 8.78 20.42 41.98
C ILE A 8 9.50 19.43 42.89
N ILE A 9 8.77 18.54 43.50
CA ILE A 9 9.31 17.41 44.27
C ILE A 9 9.61 16.28 43.28
N LEU A 10 10.90 15.96 43.13
CA LEU A 10 11.39 14.83 42.34
C LEU A 10 11.39 13.59 43.23
N LEU A 11 10.47 12.62 42.97
CA LEU A 11 10.40 11.37 43.70
C LEU A 11 11.23 10.32 42.93
N PHE A 12 12.40 9.93 43.45
CA PHE A 12 13.19 8.81 42.99
C PHE A 12 12.59 7.49 43.52
N LEU A 13 12.06 6.68 42.62
CA LEU A 13 11.71 5.27 42.91
C LEU A 13 12.89 4.39 42.49
N LEU A 14 13.60 3.88 43.47
CA LEU A 14 14.58 2.80 43.33
C LEU A 14 13.82 1.48 43.10
N VAL A 15 13.94 0.92 41.91
CA VAL A 15 13.46 -0.44 41.61
C VAL A 15 14.62 -1.40 41.79
N ASN A 16 14.48 -2.24 42.81
CA ASN A 16 15.40 -3.32 43.17
C ASN A 16 15.14 -4.53 42.23
N THR A 17 16.09 -4.84 41.34
CA THR A 17 16.02 -6.04 40.50
C THR A 17 16.77 -7.18 41.13
N SER A 18 16.06 -8.12 41.75
CA SER A 18 16.59 -9.43 42.15
C SER A 18 16.28 -10.46 41.05
N SER A 19 17.31 -10.94 40.37
CA SER A 19 17.24 -12.04 39.41
C SER A 19 17.21 -13.37 40.15
N PRO A 20 16.34 -14.33 39.76
CA PRO A 20 16.46 -15.71 40.27
C PRO A 20 17.47 -16.46 39.39
N THR A 21 18.54 -16.94 40.05
CA THR A 21 19.46 -17.95 39.50
C THR A 21 18.79 -19.32 39.50
N PHE A 22 18.60 -19.89 38.31
CA PHE A 22 18.16 -21.28 38.18
C PHE A 22 19.39 -22.20 38.17
N SER A 23 19.56 -23.00 39.23
CA SER A 23 20.53 -24.10 39.29
C SER A 23 19.91 -25.37 38.72
N ILE A 24 20.52 -25.91 37.65
CA ILE A 24 20.16 -27.21 37.09
C ILE A 24 21.09 -28.24 37.69
N THR A 25 20.55 -29.11 38.56
CA THR A 25 21.23 -30.31 39.06
C THR A 25 21.05 -31.49 38.11
N PHE A 26 22.17 -31.97 37.57
CA PHE A 26 22.22 -33.22 36.82
C PHE A 26 22.20 -34.40 37.80
N THR A 27 21.20 -35.26 37.72
CA THR A 27 21.21 -36.61 38.31
C THR A 27 21.32 -37.62 37.18
N SER A 28 22.43 -38.30 37.16
CA SER A 28 22.69 -39.51 36.37
C SER A 28 21.93 -40.70 36.99
N ILE A 29 21.19 -41.44 36.17
CA ILE A 29 20.74 -42.79 36.52
C ILE A 29 21.17 -43.72 35.39
N ASP A 30 22.14 -44.57 35.73
CA ASP A 30 22.53 -45.72 34.95
C ASP A 30 21.60 -46.91 35.22
N ASN A 31 21.37 -47.68 34.16
CA ASN A 31 21.03 -49.11 34.12
C ASN A 31 19.65 -49.60 34.63
N LEU A 32 18.87 -50.11 33.67
CA LEU A 32 18.49 -51.54 33.73
C LEU A 32 18.01 -52.04 32.33
N SER A 33 18.43 -53.25 32.07
CA SER A 33 18.42 -54.05 30.86
C SER A 33 17.05 -54.63 30.48
N LYS A 34 16.88 -54.84 29.16
CA LYS A 34 16.23 -55.95 28.45
C LYS A 34 14.77 -56.29 28.76
N GLU A 35 13.92 -56.08 27.76
CA GLU A 35 13.13 -57.17 27.19
C GLU A 35 12.58 -56.85 25.80
N LYS A 36 12.65 -57.84 24.90
CA LYS A 36 12.15 -57.84 23.55
C LYS A 36 10.61 -57.89 23.55
N ASN A 37 9.95 -57.13 22.71
CA ASN A 37 8.82 -57.62 21.94
C ASN A 37 8.56 -56.74 20.70
N ASN A 38 8.62 -57.40 19.56
CA ASN A 38 8.19 -56.90 18.26
C ASN A 38 6.70 -56.55 18.26
N LYS A 39 6.35 -55.35 17.83
CA LYS A 39 5.09 -55.10 17.12
C LYS A 39 5.24 -53.85 16.26
N THR A 40 5.21 -54.05 14.96
CA THR A 40 5.02 -53.07 13.88
C THR A 40 3.92 -52.11 14.24
N ILE A 41 4.24 -50.83 14.33
CA ILE A 41 3.28 -49.73 14.26
C ILE A 41 3.85 -48.72 13.26
N ASP A 42 3.04 -48.45 12.23
CA ASP A 42 3.29 -47.58 11.11
C ASP A 42 3.96 -46.25 11.47
N ASP A 43 5.04 -46.00 10.76
CA ASP A 43 5.71 -44.69 10.67
C ASP A 43 4.85 -43.69 9.93
N ASN A 44 4.09 -42.87 10.65
CA ASN A 44 3.53 -41.63 10.20
C ASN A 44 3.91 -40.50 11.16
N ILE A 45 5.19 -40.35 11.40
CA ILE A 45 5.73 -39.10 11.93
C ILE A 45 6.01 -38.24 10.72
N GLN A 46 5.04 -37.42 10.31
CA GLN A 46 5.25 -36.28 9.46
C GLN A 46 6.36 -35.42 10.12
N GLN A 47 7.53 -35.46 9.52
CA GLN A 47 8.55 -34.45 9.73
C GLN A 47 7.96 -33.10 9.29
N LYS A 48 7.38 -32.35 10.23
CA LYS A 48 7.29 -30.90 10.10
C LYS A 48 8.74 -30.41 9.98
N LYS A 49 9.25 -30.26 8.76
CA LYS A 49 10.44 -29.48 8.49
C LYS A 49 10.22 -28.13 9.18
N LYS A 50 10.93 -27.85 10.25
CA LYS A 50 11.16 -26.51 10.75
C LYS A 50 11.92 -25.80 9.62
N GLU A 51 11.20 -25.07 8.77
CA GLU A 51 11.82 -24.21 7.81
C GLU A 51 12.70 -23.22 8.57
N ASN A 52 13.98 -23.20 8.20
CA ASN A 52 14.96 -22.31 8.81
C ASN A 52 14.49 -20.87 8.52
N PRO A 53 14.34 -20.01 9.54
CA PRO A 53 13.93 -18.62 9.35
C PRO A 53 14.76 -17.88 8.27
N SER A 54 16.03 -18.28 8.12
CA SER A 54 16.91 -17.74 7.05
C SER A 54 16.44 -18.11 5.64
N ASN A 55 15.85 -19.27 5.43
CA ASN A 55 15.35 -19.68 4.12
C ASN A 55 14.04 -18.95 3.76
N GLN A 56 13.17 -18.69 4.74
CA GLN A 56 11.97 -17.87 4.52
C GLN A 56 12.34 -16.43 4.13
N ILE A 57 13.33 -15.85 4.80
CA ILE A 57 13.82 -14.49 4.48
C ILE A 57 14.43 -14.46 3.06
N ILE A 58 15.23 -15.48 2.69
CA ILE A 58 15.83 -15.56 1.34
C ILE A 58 14.76 -15.72 0.26
N GLU A 59 13.73 -16.54 0.52
CA GLU A 59 12.63 -16.76 -0.43
C GLU A 59 11.78 -15.50 -0.60
N GLU A 60 11.54 -14.78 0.50
CA GLU A 60 10.84 -13.51 0.51
C GLU A 60 11.64 -12.41 -0.24
N ILE A 61 12.96 -12.31 -0.01
CA ILE A 61 13.86 -11.40 -0.74
C ILE A 61 13.86 -11.73 -2.25
N ASN A 62 13.94 -13.00 -2.62
CA ASN A 62 13.94 -13.42 -4.02
C ASN A 62 12.60 -13.13 -4.71
N THR A 63 11.49 -13.26 -3.98
CA THR A 63 10.15 -12.95 -4.50
C THR A 63 10.01 -11.46 -4.76
N VAL A 64 10.45 -10.61 -3.82
CA VAL A 64 10.44 -9.15 -3.97
C VAL A 64 11.36 -8.70 -5.12
N ALA A 65 12.57 -9.29 -5.24
CA ALA A 65 13.47 -9.00 -6.33
C ALA A 65 12.86 -9.36 -7.70
N LYS A 66 12.24 -10.54 -7.82
CA LYS A 66 11.57 -10.97 -9.04
C LYS A 66 10.37 -10.10 -9.43
N GLU A 67 9.64 -9.57 -8.44
CA GLU A 67 8.56 -8.62 -8.68
C GLU A 67 9.08 -7.26 -9.16
N LYS A 68 10.24 -6.80 -8.64
CA LYS A 68 10.91 -5.57 -9.12
C LYS A 68 11.44 -5.69 -10.55
N GLU A 69 11.98 -6.84 -10.94
CA GLU A 69 12.47 -7.08 -12.31
C GLU A 69 11.38 -6.95 -13.38
N SER A 70 10.11 -6.96 -12.98
CA SER A 70 8.95 -6.94 -13.88
C SER A 70 8.25 -5.58 -13.97
N VAL A 71 8.94 -4.47 -13.67
CA VAL A 71 8.36 -3.10 -13.64
C VAL A 71 7.77 -2.63 -14.96
N ASN A 72 8.20 -3.20 -16.08
CA ASN A 72 7.69 -2.89 -17.42
C ASN A 72 6.53 -3.82 -17.86
N ASN A 73 6.19 -4.84 -17.04
CA ASN A 73 5.08 -5.72 -17.36
C ASN A 73 3.76 -5.08 -16.93
N PRO A 74 2.86 -4.73 -17.89
CA PRO A 74 1.59 -4.07 -17.58
C PRO A 74 0.68 -4.85 -16.63
N LEU A 75 0.87 -6.17 -16.51
CA LEU A 75 0.09 -7.03 -15.63
C LEU A 75 0.60 -7.02 -14.19
N ASN A 76 1.85 -6.58 -13.97
CA ASN A 76 2.44 -6.54 -12.64
C ASN A 76 1.84 -5.41 -11.80
N LYS A 77 1.58 -5.68 -10.51
CA LYS A 77 1.11 -4.65 -9.56
C LYS A 77 2.13 -3.53 -9.33
N LEU A 78 3.42 -3.78 -9.62
CA LEU A 78 4.51 -2.80 -9.52
C LEU A 78 4.85 -2.13 -10.85
N VAL A 79 4.04 -2.32 -11.91
CA VAL A 79 4.28 -1.63 -13.19
C VAL A 79 4.44 -0.13 -12.95
N LEU A 80 5.54 0.43 -13.44
CA LEU A 80 5.78 1.87 -13.35
C LEU A 80 5.19 2.56 -14.56
N VAL A 81 4.29 3.50 -14.29
CA VAL A 81 3.71 4.38 -15.30
C VAL A 81 3.86 5.82 -14.81
N ASN A 82 4.60 6.63 -15.55
CA ASN A 82 4.90 8.01 -15.20
C ASN A 82 5.13 8.88 -16.45
N LYS A 83 5.77 10.05 -16.31
CA LYS A 83 6.04 10.97 -17.44
C LYS A 83 6.95 10.36 -18.52
N GLU A 84 7.78 9.38 -18.16
CA GLU A 84 8.79 8.77 -19.03
C GLU A 84 8.39 7.37 -19.49
N GLN A 85 7.74 6.59 -18.63
CA GLN A 85 7.33 5.21 -18.90
C GLN A 85 5.82 5.14 -19.09
N GLY A 86 5.40 4.59 -20.23
CA GLY A 86 4.00 4.47 -20.61
C GLY A 86 3.58 3.03 -20.92
N LEU A 87 2.28 2.84 -21.05
CA LEU A 87 1.64 1.58 -21.46
C LEU A 87 1.33 1.60 -22.95
N PRO A 88 1.29 0.44 -23.61
CA PRO A 88 0.78 0.32 -24.97
C PRO A 88 -0.64 0.89 -25.10
N SER A 89 -0.95 1.47 -26.25
CA SER A 89 -2.26 2.09 -26.52
C SER A 89 -3.42 1.11 -26.42
N GLU A 90 -3.17 -0.14 -26.80
CA GLU A 90 -4.14 -1.22 -26.80
C GLU A 90 -4.26 -1.95 -25.46
N PHE A 91 -3.41 -1.65 -24.48
CA PHE A 91 -3.44 -2.32 -23.19
C PHE A 91 -4.72 -1.98 -22.42
N ILE A 92 -5.49 -3.02 -22.13
CA ILE A 92 -6.70 -3.01 -21.31
C ILE A 92 -6.62 -4.19 -20.35
N PRO A 93 -6.64 -3.96 -19.01
CA PRO A 93 -6.69 -5.08 -18.06
C PRO A 93 -7.96 -5.92 -18.25
N GLU A 94 -7.82 -7.23 -18.28
CA GLU A 94 -8.94 -8.17 -18.49
C GLU A 94 -9.80 -8.36 -17.24
N ASP A 95 -9.25 -8.07 -16.06
CA ASP A 95 -9.83 -8.32 -14.73
C ASP A 95 -10.46 -7.07 -14.08
N LEU A 96 -10.98 -6.14 -14.90
CA LEU A 96 -11.64 -4.93 -14.43
C LEU A 96 -13.04 -5.22 -13.86
N VAL A 97 -13.26 -4.82 -12.60
CA VAL A 97 -14.53 -4.92 -11.89
C VAL A 97 -14.92 -3.60 -11.24
N VAL A 98 -16.20 -3.40 -10.95
CA VAL A 98 -16.67 -2.30 -10.11
C VAL A 98 -16.61 -2.74 -8.65
N PRO A 99 -15.78 -2.11 -7.78
CA PRO A 99 -15.76 -2.43 -6.36
C PRO A 99 -17.05 -2.03 -5.67
N ASN A 100 -17.40 -2.75 -4.61
CA ASN A 100 -18.57 -2.44 -3.79
C ASN A 100 -18.25 -1.33 -2.77
N ILE A 101 -18.14 -0.10 -3.27
CA ILE A 101 -17.88 1.12 -2.50
C ILE A 101 -18.85 2.23 -2.92
N PRO A 102 -19.06 3.26 -2.09
CA PRO A 102 -19.75 4.47 -2.53
C PRO A 102 -18.95 5.21 -3.60
N PHE A 103 -19.65 5.84 -4.56
CA PHE A 103 -19.05 6.70 -5.60
C PHE A 103 -19.69 8.08 -5.56
N ALA A 104 -18.92 9.11 -5.90
CA ALA A 104 -19.40 10.50 -5.99
C ALA A 104 -20.46 10.72 -7.08
N PHE A 105 -20.79 9.72 -7.89
CA PHE A 105 -21.74 9.81 -9.01
C PHE A 105 -22.50 8.50 -9.21
N ALA A 106 -23.72 8.61 -9.74
CA ALA A 106 -24.59 7.49 -10.03
C ALA A 106 -24.32 6.86 -11.41
N GLY A 107 -25.01 5.76 -11.70
CA GLY A 107 -25.00 5.08 -12.99
C GLY A 107 -23.78 4.20 -13.24
N ASP A 108 -23.80 3.47 -14.36
CA ASP A 108 -22.67 2.65 -14.81
C ASP A 108 -21.70 3.51 -15.63
N HIS A 109 -20.43 3.45 -15.26
CA HIS A 109 -19.39 4.22 -15.93
C HIS A 109 -18.04 3.48 -15.84
N PRO A 110 -17.24 3.42 -16.94
CA PRO A 110 -15.92 2.77 -16.92
C PRO A 110 -14.98 3.25 -15.80
N LYS A 111 -15.06 4.54 -15.43
CA LYS A 111 -14.26 5.11 -14.34
C LYS A 111 -14.60 4.58 -12.93
N LYS A 112 -15.64 3.76 -12.77
CA LYS A 112 -15.86 3.00 -11.55
C LYS A 112 -15.01 1.74 -11.44
N LYS A 113 -14.46 1.27 -12.57
CA LYS A 113 -13.76 0.00 -12.62
C LYS A 113 -12.32 0.12 -12.11
N ILE A 114 -11.85 -0.98 -11.54
CA ILE A 114 -10.46 -1.19 -11.10
C ILE A 114 -10.17 -2.69 -11.21
N ARG A 115 -8.91 -3.10 -11.27
CA ARG A 115 -8.56 -4.54 -11.31
C ARG A 115 -9.02 -5.25 -10.04
N ILE A 116 -9.45 -6.49 -10.19
CA ILE A 116 -10.06 -7.30 -9.11
C ILE A 116 -9.18 -7.37 -7.84
N VAL A 117 -7.86 -7.42 -8.00
CA VAL A 117 -6.93 -7.45 -6.86
C VAL A 117 -6.97 -6.14 -6.06
N ALA A 118 -7.01 -5.01 -6.75
CA ALA A 118 -7.13 -3.69 -6.13
C ALA A 118 -8.55 -3.43 -5.60
N ALA A 119 -9.59 -3.91 -6.30
CA ALA A 119 -10.98 -3.80 -5.86
C ALA A 119 -11.20 -4.43 -4.49
N LYS A 120 -10.75 -5.68 -4.30
CA LYS A 120 -10.86 -6.39 -3.01
C LYS A 120 -10.12 -5.69 -1.87
N ALA A 121 -8.99 -5.06 -2.16
CA ALA A 121 -8.22 -4.28 -1.18
C ALA A 121 -8.92 -2.95 -0.85
N LEU A 122 -9.46 -2.28 -1.88
CA LEU A 122 -10.19 -1.01 -1.73
C LEU A 122 -11.47 -1.19 -0.92
N GLU A 123 -12.23 -2.25 -1.16
CA GLU A 123 -13.43 -2.58 -0.38
C GLU A 123 -13.13 -2.74 1.12
N LYS A 124 -12.00 -3.39 1.45
CA LYS A 124 -11.54 -3.53 2.84
C LYS A 124 -11.14 -2.19 3.46
N LEU A 125 -10.44 -1.35 2.70
CA LEU A 125 -10.05 0.00 3.13
C LEU A 125 -11.29 0.85 3.42
N PHE A 126 -12.30 0.83 2.54
CA PHE A 126 -13.56 1.55 2.72
C PHE A 126 -14.41 0.99 3.87
N ALA A 127 -14.40 -0.33 4.08
CA ALA A 127 -15.06 -0.92 5.24
C ALA A 127 -14.43 -0.42 6.54
N LYS A 128 -13.08 -0.35 6.60
CA LYS A 128 -12.36 0.20 7.75
C LYS A 128 -12.62 1.70 7.94
N ALA A 129 -12.66 2.48 6.86
CA ALA A 129 -13.03 3.89 6.93
C ALA A 129 -14.41 4.07 7.59
N LYS A 130 -15.40 3.28 7.17
CA LYS A 130 -16.74 3.30 7.77
C LYS A 130 -16.74 2.92 9.26
N GLU A 131 -15.96 1.92 9.68
CA GLU A 131 -15.79 1.55 11.09
C GLU A 131 -15.22 2.70 11.92
N ASP A 132 -14.30 3.47 11.33
CA ASP A 132 -13.65 4.62 11.97
C ASP A 132 -14.45 5.92 11.81
N ASN A 133 -15.68 5.86 11.27
CA ASN A 133 -16.55 7.01 10.97
C ASN A 133 -15.95 7.99 9.95
N ILE A 134 -15.12 7.51 9.04
CA ILE A 134 -14.54 8.29 7.94
C ILE A 134 -15.38 8.07 6.68
N GLU A 135 -15.86 9.16 6.07
CA GLU A 135 -16.61 9.12 4.82
C GLU A 135 -15.65 9.22 3.63
N LEU A 136 -15.64 8.20 2.77
CA LEU A 136 -14.89 8.21 1.52
C LEU A 136 -15.80 7.81 0.36
N VAL A 137 -15.55 8.39 -0.82
CA VAL A 137 -16.18 7.99 -2.08
C VAL A 137 -15.13 7.80 -3.17
N GLY A 138 -15.36 6.83 -4.07
CA GLY A 138 -14.59 6.69 -5.29
C GLY A 138 -14.99 7.74 -6.33
N VAL A 139 -14.01 8.32 -7.02
CA VAL A 139 -14.24 9.37 -8.04
C VAL A 139 -13.79 8.92 -9.42
N SER A 140 -12.59 8.33 -9.55
CA SER A 140 -12.06 7.93 -10.85
C SER A 140 -11.11 6.73 -10.72
N GLY A 141 -11.49 5.60 -11.29
CA GLY A 141 -10.66 4.40 -11.45
C GLY A 141 -10.13 4.29 -12.87
N TYR A 142 -10.46 3.16 -13.55
CA TYR A 142 -9.93 2.88 -14.88
C TYR A 142 -10.23 3.98 -15.91
N ARG A 143 -9.18 4.32 -16.68
CA ARG A 143 -9.25 5.28 -17.78
C ARG A 143 -8.47 4.73 -18.98
N SER A 144 -9.15 4.46 -20.08
CA SER A 144 -8.53 3.95 -21.31
C SER A 144 -7.55 4.96 -21.92
N PHE A 145 -6.62 4.47 -22.76
CA PHE A 145 -5.74 5.30 -23.57
C PHE A 145 -6.52 6.36 -24.36
N ASN A 146 -7.59 5.96 -25.05
CA ASN A 146 -8.39 6.87 -25.85
C ASN A 146 -9.06 7.96 -25.00
N ARG A 147 -9.57 7.60 -23.80
CA ARG A 147 -10.16 8.60 -22.90
C ARG A 147 -9.10 9.57 -22.37
N GLN A 148 -7.91 9.08 -22.05
CA GLN A 148 -6.79 9.95 -21.66
C GLN A 148 -6.38 10.89 -22.79
N LYS A 149 -6.38 10.38 -24.04
CA LYS A 149 -6.10 11.21 -25.23
C LYS A 149 -7.10 12.35 -25.37
N GLU A 150 -8.40 12.08 -25.25
CA GLU A 150 -9.45 13.11 -25.31
C GLU A 150 -9.23 14.21 -24.25
N ILE A 151 -8.92 13.80 -22.99
CA ILE A 151 -8.67 14.72 -21.88
C ILE A 151 -7.42 15.56 -22.16
N PHE A 152 -6.33 14.92 -22.57
CA PHE A 152 -5.07 15.62 -22.88
C PHE A 152 -5.22 16.60 -24.02
N ASP A 153 -5.84 16.17 -25.12
CA ASP A 153 -6.08 17.02 -26.30
C ASP A 153 -6.99 18.22 -25.97
N TYR A 154 -8.00 18.01 -25.12
CA TYR A 154 -8.85 19.10 -24.65
C TYR A 154 -8.06 20.12 -23.83
N ASN A 155 -7.26 19.68 -22.88
CA ASN A 155 -6.41 20.54 -22.04
C ASN A 155 -5.35 21.28 -22.89
N ALA A 156 -4.74 20.58 -23.85
CA ALA A 156 -3.74 21.14 -24.72
C ALA A 156 -4.33 22.26 -25.62
N ARG A 157 -5.57 22.10 -26.09
CA ARG A 157 -6.28 23.17 -26.85
C ARG A 157 -6.56 24.38 -26.00
N LEU A 158 -6.88 24.21 -24.72
CA LEU A 158 -7.24 25.34 -23.84
C LEU A 158 -6.02 26.07 -23.26
N LYS A 159 -4.95 25.34 -22.91
CA LYS A 159 -3.83 25.88 -22.11
C LYS A 159 -2.48 25.78 -22.81
N GLY A 160 -2.41 25.14 -23.98
CA GLY A 160 -1.16 24.75 -24.62
C GLY A 160 -0.63 23.40 -24.14
N VAL A 161 0.19 22.75 -24.97
CA VAL A 161 0.71 21.40 -24.74
C VAL A 161 1.59 21.32 -23.47
N GLU A 162 2.44 22.31 -23.25
CA GLU A 162 3.33 22.37 -22.10
C GLU A 162 2.54 22.44 -20.76
N ALA A 163 1.57 23.36 -20.71
CA ALA A 163 0.70 23.49 -19.55
C ALA A 163 -0.15 22.22 -19.34
N ALA A 164 -0.73 21.66 -20.40
CA ALA A 164 -1.49 20.42 -20.30
C ALA A 164 -0.66 19.29 -19.73
N ASN A 165 0.63 19.19 -20.10
CA ASN A 165 1.53 18.15 -19.59
C ASN A 165 1.90 18.30 -18.10
N GLN A 166 1.70 19.48 -17.50
CA GLN A 166 1.91 19.66 -16.05
C GLN A 166 0.77 19.05 -15.22
N TYR A 167 -0.47 19.17 -15.69
CA TYR A 167 -1.69 18.80 -14.95
C TYR A 167 -2.33 17.49 -15.43
N SER A 168 -1.93 16.97 -16.60
CA SER A 168 -2.52 15.79 -17.19
C SER A 168 -1.44 14.89 -17.76
N ALA A 169 -1.59 13.58 -17.57
CA ALA A 169 -0.72 12.62 -18.20
C ALA A 169 -0.92 12.61 -19.73
N LYS A 170 0.14 12.39 -20.49
CA LYS A 170 0.03 12.03 -21.91
C LYS A 170 -0.73 10.71 -22.06
N PRO A 171 -1.36 10.43 -23.21
CA PRO A 171 -1.95 9.13 -23.51
C PRO A 171 -0.91 8.02 -23.33
N GLY A 172 -1.29 6.95 -22.62
CA GLY A 172 -0.38 5.87 -22.25
C GLY A 172 0.37 6.10 -20.93
N HIS A 173 0.53 7.34 -20.46
CA HIS A 173 1.32 7.70 -19.28
C HIS A 173 0.46 7.97 -18.02
N SER A 174 -0.79 7.51 -18.02
CA SER A 174 -1.68 7.62 -16.87
C SER A 174 -1.76 6.29 -16.12
N GLU A 175 -1.54 6.30 -14.80
CA GLU A 175 -1.70 5.11 -13.95
C GLU A 175 -3.12 4.53 -13.97
N HIS A 176 -4.13 5.35 -14.26
CA HIS A 176 -5.51 4.87 -14.40
C HIS A 176 -5.68 3.83 -15.51
N GLN A 177 -4.80 3.81 -16.53
CA GLN A 177 -4.85 2.80 -17.57
C GLN A 177 -4.42 1.41 -17.04
N THR A 178 -3.62 1.36 -15.96
CA THR A 178 -3.24 0.08 -15.32
C THR A 178 -4.42 -0.63 -14.67
N GLY A 179 -5.52 0.10 -14.36
CA GLY A 179 -6.59 -0.39 -13.51
C GLY A 179 -6.18 -0.60 -12.04
N LEU A 180 -5.02 -0.06 -11.62
CA LEU A 180 -4.51 -0.16 -10.25
C LEU A 180 -4.62 1.17 -9.47
N ALA A 181 -5.11 2.24 -10.11
CA ALA A 181 -5.32 3.54 -9.49
C ALA A 181 -6.79 3.83 -9.25
N MET A 182 -7.10 4.52 -8.14
CA MET A 182 -8.41 5.05 -7.81
C MET A 182 -8.26 6.40 -7.13
N ASP A 183 -8.86 7.42 -7.73
CA ASP A 183 -9.04 8.71 -7.06
C ASP A 183 -10.20 8.59 -6.08
N VAL A 184 -10.01 9.09 -4.86
CA VAL A 184 -11.01 9.11 -3.79
C VAL A 184 -11.18 10.52 -3.26
N SER A 185 -12.36 10.82 -2.68
CA SER A 185 -12.65 12.11 -2.10
C SER A 185 -13.65 11.97 -0.95
N SER A 186 -14.08 13.09 -0.37
CA SER A 186 -15.10 13.15 0.68
C SER A 186 -15.99 14.38 0.56
N SER A 187 -17.07 14.43 1.34
CA SER A 187 -17.95 15.59 1.44
C SER A 187 -17.25 16.83 1.99
N ALA A 188 -16.16 16.67 2.75
CA ALA A 188 -15.37 17.78 3.30
C ALA A 188 -14.80 18.73 2.24
N VAL A 189 -14.60 18.23 1.02
CA VAL A 189 -14.14 19.01 -0.14
C VAL A 189 -15.14 18.96 -1.30
N ASN A 190 -16.41 18.77 -1.04
CA ASN A 190 -17.49 18.67 -2.04
C ASN A 190 -17.23 17.61 -3.11
N TYR A 191 -16.51 16.54 -2.75
CA TYR A 191 -16.11 15.45 -3.65
C TYR A 191 -15.14 15.88 -4.78
N ASP A 192 -14.53 17.06 -4.70
CA ASP A 192 -13.53 17.52 -5.62
C ASP A 192 -12.17 16.84 -5.39
N LEU A 193 -11.34 16.80 -6.43
CA LEU A 193 -9.97 16.31 -6.38
C LEU A 193 -9.03 17.51 -6.24
N VAL A 194 -8.79 17.91 -5.00
CA VAL A 194 -8.04 19.12 -4.62
C VAL A 194 -7.02 18.80 -3.52
N GLU A 195 -5.93 19.57 -3.45
CA GLU A 195 -4.86 19.36 -2.46
C GLU A 195 -5.35 19.52 -1.02
N GLU A 196 -6.37 20.35 -0.79
CA GLU A 196 -7.00 20.57 0.51
C GLU A 196 -7.60 19.28 1.10
N PHE A 197 -7.93 18.28 0.27
CA PHE A 197 -8.35 16.96 0.76
C PHE A 197 -7.31 16.35 1.69
N GLY A 198 -6.02 16.55 1.44
CA GLY A 198 -4.94 16.05 2.31
C GLY A 198 -4.95 16.66 3.72
N GLU A 199 -5.57 17.82 3.89
CA GLU A 199 -5.67 18.51 5.20
C GLU A 199 -7.01 18.20 5.92
N THR A 200 -7.91 17.44 5.31
CA THR A 200 -9.14 16.96 5.97
C THR A 200 -8.84 15.80 6.93
N GLU A 201 -9.80 15.45 7.77
CA GLU A 201 -9.71 14.26 8.60
C GLU A 201 -9.61 12.99 7.76
N GLU A 202 -10.41 12.92 6.69
CA GLU A 202 -10.47 11.80 5.75
C GLU A 202 -9.16 11.63 4.99
N GLY A 203 -8.57 12.71 4.49
CA GLY A 203 -7.30 12.67 3.76
C GLY A 203 -6.13 12.25 4.65
N ARG A 204 -6.05 12.77 5.88
CA ARG A 204 -5.04 12.34 6.87
C ARG A 204 -5.22 10.88 7.27
N TRP A 205 -6.46 10.46 7.50
CA TRP A 205 -6.78 9.06 7.78
C TRP A 205 -6.36 8.17 6.60
N LEU A 206 -6.72 8.55 5.38
CA LEU A 206 -6.40 7.81 4.16
C LEU A 206 -4.89 7.63 3.99
N SER A 207 -4.12 8.70 4.12
CA SER A 207 -2.65 8.65 4.02
C SER A 207 -2.03 7.67 5.02
N LYS A 208 -2.57 7.61 6.25
CA LYS A 208 -2.11 6.69 7.29
C LYS A 208 -2.52 5.25 7.04
N MET A 209 -3.74 5.02 6.55
CA MET A 209 -4.33 3.68 6.49
C MET A 209 -4.14 2.99 5.14
N ALA A 210 -3.97 3.72 4.05
CA ALA A 210 -3.84 3.16 2.72
C ALA A 210 -2.74 2.07 2.63
N PRO A 211 -1.54 2.22 3.23
CA PRO A 211 -0.50 1.20 3.18
C PRO A 211 -0.89 -0.13 3.81
N GLU A 212 -1.74 -0.13 4.85
CA GLU A 212 -2.25 -1.34 5.50
C GLU A 212 -3.10 -2.20 4.56
N TYR A 213 -3.64 -1.59 3.50
CA TYR A 213 -4.49 -2.24 2.49
C TYR A 213 -3.81 -2.35 1.12
N GLY A 214 -2.50 -2.03 1.05
CA GLY A 214 -1.70 -2.21 -0.16
C GLY A 214 -1.76 -1.04 -1.14
N PHE A 215 -2.23 0.13 -0.70
CA PHE A 215 -2.24 1.36 -1.48
C PHE A 215 -1.17 2.34 -1.00
N ILE A 216 -0.69 3.15 -1.90
CA ILE A 216 0.14 4.33 -1.60
C ILE A 216 -0.57 5.59 -2.08
N ILE A 217 -0.30 6.73 -1.42
CA ILE A 217 -0.53 8.04 -2.03
C ILE A 217 0.55 8.20 -3.09
N ARG A 218 0.17 8.11 -4.36
CA ARG A 218 1.12 7.96 -5.47
C ARG A 218 2.02 9.17 -5.69
N TYR A 219 1.45 10.34 -5.47
CA TYR A 219 2.12 11.62 -5.68
C TYR A 219 2.15 12.41 -4.36
N PRO A 220 3.07 12.02 -3.43
CA PRO A 220 3.14 12.62 -2.11
C PRO A 220 3.78 14.01 -2.14
N LYS A 221 3.43 14.84 -1.17
CA LYS A 221 3.91 16.22 -1.01
C LYS A 221 5.43 16.27 -0.86
N GLY A 222 6.09 17.15 -1.61
CA GLY A 222 7.54 17.34 -1.56
C GLY A 222 8.34 16.33 -2.40
N LYS A 223 7.66 15.50 -3.21
CA LYS A 223 8.30 14.53 -4.12
C LYS A 223 8.04 14.83 -5.60
N GLU A 224 7.60 16.04 -5.92
CA GLU A 224 7.21 16.46 -7.27
C GLU A 224 8.38 16.34 -8.28
N ASN A 225 9.61 16.57 -7.81
CA ASN A 225 10.82 16.43 -8.61
C ASN A 225 11.12 14.98 -9.03
N ILE A 226 10.60 14.00 -8.28
CA ILE A 226 10.81 12.57 -8.55
C ILE A 226 9.66 12.04 -9.40
N THR A 227 8.42 12.32 -9.01
CA THR A 227 7.23 11.78 -9.65
C THR A 227 6.85 12.53 -10.94
N GLY A 228 7.24 13.82 -11.06
CA GLY A 228 6.85 14.72 -12.14
C GLY A 228 5.40 15.20 -12.06
N TYR A 229 4.70 14.95 -10.95
CA TYR A 229 3.32 15.39 -10.68
C TYR A 229 3.27 16.20 -9.39
N GLN A 230 2.29 17.09 -9.29
CA GLN A 230 1.98 17.83 -8.07
C GLN A 230 1.47 16.86 -6.98
N TYR A 231 1.35 17.37 -5.75
CA TYR A 231 0.75 16.62 -4.66
C TYR A 231 -0.70 16.26 -4.94
N GLU A 232 -1.02 14.96 -4.90
CA GLU A 232 -2.36 14.44 -5.14
C GLU A 232 -2.79 13.51 -4.00
N PRO A 233 -3.29 14.06 -2.86
CA PRO A 233 -3.69 13.26 -1.70
C PRO A 233 -4.83 12.29 -1.96
N TRP A 234 -5.58 12.51 -3.04
CA TRP A 234 -6.70 11.68 -3.49
C TRP A 234 -6.29 10.46 -4.31
N HIS A 235 -5.09 10.48 -4.93
CA HIS A 235 -4.68 9.47 -5.90
C HIS A 235 -4.05 8.26 -5.23
N LEU A 236 -4.85 7.21 -5.08
CA LEU A 236 -4.43 5.92 -4.58
C LEU A 236 -3.86 5.04 -5.69
N ARG A 237 -2.69 4.44 -5.45
CA ARG A 237 -2.12 3.41 -6.30
C ARG A 237 -1.95 2.11 -5.53
N TYR A 238 -2.53 1.02 -6.05
CA TYR A 238 -2.34 -0.31 -5.49
C TYR A 238 -1.01 -0.90 -5.93
N VAL A 239 -0.22 -1.34 -4.95
CA VAL A 239 1.08 -2.00 -5.13
C VAL A 239 1.20 -3.29 -4.31
N GLY A 240 0.17 -3.64 -3.52
CA GLY A 240 0.19 -4.76 -2.57
C GLY A 240 0.71 -4.34 -1.20
N VAL A 241 0.24 -5.05 -0.15
CA VAL A 241 0.43 -4.64 1.25
C VAL A 241 1.90 -4.53 1.63
N GLU A 242 2.71 -5.51 1.28
CA GLU A 242 4.13 -5.54 1.62
C GLU A 242 4.89 -4.35 1.03
N HIS A 243 4.69 -4.09 -0.26
CA HIS A 243 5.34 -2.98 -0.96
C HIS A 243 4.85 -1.62 -0.46
N ALA A 244 3.53 -1.48 -0.26
CA ALA A 244 2.94 -0.24 0.25
C ALA A 244 3.50 0.14 1.63
N LYS A 245 3.62 -0.83 2.54
CA LYS A 245 4.21 -0.62 3.86
C LYS A 245 5.68 -0.22 3.79
N LYS A 246 6.48 -0.85 2.92
CA LYS A 246 7.89 -0.52 2.74
C LYS A 246 8.07 0.89 2.17
N ILE A 247 7.25 1.26 1.17
CA ILE A 247 7.25 2.59 0.56
C ILE A 247 6.88 3.64 1.62
N ALA A 248 5.81 3.42 2.38
CA ALA A 248 5.36 4.35 3.42
C ALA A 248 6.37 4.47 4.58
N TYR A 249 6.95 3.35 5.03
CA TYR A 249 7.93 3.35 6.12
C TYR A 249 9.19 4.15 5.76
N ASN A 250 9.64 4.09 4.51
CA ASN A 250 10.83 4.78 4.03
C ASN A 250 10.53 6.20 3.52
N ASP A 251 9.30 6.68 3.60
CA ASP A 251 8.86 7.95 2.99
C ASP A 251 9.34 8.07 1.53
N SER A 252 9.22 7.00 0.76
CA SER A 252 9.71 6.91 -0.62
C SER A 252 8.57 6.99 -1.64
N THR A 253 8.94 7.26 -2.90
CA THR A 253 8.02 7.15 -4.04
C THR A 253 8.06 5.74 -4.62
N LEU A 254 7.17 5.43 -5.56
CA LEU A 254 7.25 4.17 -6.30
C LEU A 254 8.52 4.11 -7.15
N GLU A 255 8.95 5.24 -7.72
CA GLU A 255 10.21 5.38 -8.46
C GLU A 255 11.40 5.01 -7.58
N ASP A 256 11.55 5.66 -6.42
CA ASP A 256 12.65 5.39 -5.48
C ASP A 256 12.66 3.92 -5.07
N TYR A 257 11.48 3.37 -4.74
CA TYR A 257 11.34 1.99 -4.31
C TYR A 257 11.76 0.97 -5.37
N LEU A 258 11.54 1.25 -6.65
CA LEU A 258 11.87 0.34 -7.75
C LEU A 258 13.34 0.41 -8.16
N TYR A 259 13.97 1.57 -7.99
CA TYR A 259 15.35 1.82 -8.43
C TYR A 259 16.38 1.91 -7.29
N SER A 260 15.96 1.71 -6.03
CA SER A 260 16.83 1.69 -4.84
C SER A 260 17.61 0.37 -4.68
#